data_882fe14b296425699d16a94671dbd8f4
#
_entry.id   882fe14b296425699d16a94671dbd8f4
#
_cell.length_a   1.000
_cell.length_b   1.000
_cell.length_c   1.000
_cell.angle_alpha   90.00
_cell.angle_beta   90.00
_cell.angle_gamma   90.00
#
_symmetry.space_group_name_H-M   'P 1'
#
loop_
_entity.id
_entity.type
_entity.pdbx_description
1 polymer ?
#
loop_
_entity_poly.entity_id
_entity_poly.type
_entity_poly.pdbx_seq_one_letter_code
_entity_poly.pdbx_strand_id
1 'polypeptide(L)'
;MSWLEKIMPSIGKNAKKNIPEGLWSKCPECNRVLYQEELERLLYVCPKCNHHLRISARKRLENFLDLENQVEIAANVQSADPLKFKDQKKYKDRYQDAQKFTKEKDALVVKSGFLKGMPVVTAAFDFSFMGGSMGSVVGEKFVRAVNSAIKHNQPFVCFSASGGARMQEGLFSLMQMSKTSLAVKLLADKKIPFISVLTDPTMGGVSASLAMLGDIQIAEPNARIGFAGARVVEQTVREELPEGFQRSEFLLEKGAIDMIVPRSELRNKIFQLLSALHSSA
;
A
#
# COMPACT_ATOMS: atom_id res chain seq x y z
N MET A 1 -20.35 6.93 -67.66
CA MET A 1 -19.65 7.29 -66.42
C MET A 1 -19.92 8.76 -66.15
N SER A 2 -20.67 9.03 -65.11
CA SER A 2 -21.27 10.34 -64.78
C SER A 2 -20.22 11.28 -64.17
N TRP A 3 -20.16 12.52 -64.66
CA TRP A 3 -19.27 13.57 -64.17
C TRP A 3 -19.51 13.98 -62.71
N LEU A 4 -20.61 13.52 -62.11
CA LEU A 4 -20.96 13.75 -60.66
C LEU A 4 -20.07 13.05 -59.64
N GLU A 5 -19.26 12.05 -60.04
CA GLU A 5 -18.34 11.37 -59.12
C GLU A 5 -17.05 12.15 -58.82
N LYS A 6 -16.81 13.28 -59.54
CA LYS A 6 -15.59 14.09 -59.38
C LYS A 6 -15.72 15.28 -58.41
N ILE A 7 -16.89 15.50 -57.81
CA ILE A 7 -17.16 16.68 -56.96
C ILE A 7 -17.52 16.31 -55.51
N MET A 8 -17.42 15.04 -55.11
CA MET A 8 -17.51 14.74 -53.67
C MET A 8 -16.13 14.93 -53.02
N PRO A 9 -15.98 15.91 -52.10
CA PRO A 9 -14.80 15.94 -51.28
C PRO A 9 -14.80 14.65 -50.47
N SER A 10 -13.69 13.90 -50.54
CA SER A 10 -13.47 12.75 -49.66
C SER A 10 -13.67 13.21 -48.23
N ILE A 11 -14.77 12.79 -47.61
CA ILE A 11 -14.97 12.95 -46.16
C ILE A 11 -13.76 12.26 -45.49
N GLY A 12 -12.87 13.08 -45.00
CA GLY A 12 -11.64 12.64 -44.38
C GLY A 12 -11.98 11.58 -43.35
N LYS A 13 -11.34 10.43 -43.44
CA LYS A 13 -11.29 9.43 -42.38
C LYS A 13 -10.97 10.18 -41.10
N ASN A 14 -11.93 10.24 -40.19
CA ASN A 14 -11.72 10.76 -38.87
C ASN A 14 -10.41 10.15 -38.34
N ALA A 15 -9.37 10.96 -38.26
CA ALA A 15 -8.16 10.60 -37.55
C ALA A 15 -8.63 10.20 -36.17
N LYS A 16 -8.56 8.91 -35.82
CA LYS A 16 -8.72 8.46 -34.45
C LYS A 16 -7.74 9.31 -33.65
N LYS A 17 -8.24 10.30 -32.91
CA LYS A 17 -7.44 10.99 -31.93
C LYS A 17 -6.89 9.88 -31.03
N ASN A 18 -5.60 9.58 -31.16
CA ASN A 18 -4.90 8.71 -30.24
C ASN A 18 -4.99 9.41 -28.88
N ILE A 19 -5.98 9.01 -28.09
CA ILE A 19 -6.07 9.38 -26.68
C ILE A 19 -4.84 8.71 -26.05
N PRO A 20 -3.92 9.48 -25.44
CA PRO A 20 -2.75 8.89 -24.81
C PRO A 20 -3.19 7.78 -23.86
N GLU A 21 -2.58 6.61 -23.97
CA GLU A 21 -2.83 5.49 -23.06
C GLU A 21 -2.53 5.94 -21.63
N GLY A 22 -3.43 5.64 -20.69
CA GLY A 22 -3.27 5.97 -19.27
C GLY A 22 -4.01 7.21 -18.77
N LEU A 23 -4.64 8.01 -19.64
CA LEU A 23 -5.45 9.17 -19.19
C LEU A 23 -6.78 8.79 -18.54
N TRP A 24 -7.29 7.60 -18.84
CA TRP A 24 -8.57 7.12 -18.37
C TRP A 24 -8.45 5.75 -17.73
N SER A 25 -9.16 5.55 -16.63
CA SER A 25 -9.30 4.27 -15.95
C SER A 25 -10.77 3.99 -15.65
N LYS A 26 -11.11 2.75 -15.31
CA LYS A 26 -12.46 2.39 -14.86
C LYS A 26 -12.42 2.05 -13.37
N CYS A 27 -13.39 2.55 -12.64
CA CYS A 27 -13.61 2.11 -11.27
C CYS A 27 -14.00 0.62 -11.27
N PRO A 28 -13.31 -0.27 -10.54
CA PRO A 28 -13.63 -1.68 -10.51
C PRO A 28 -14.98 -1.98 -9.85
N GLU A 29 -15.47 -1.09 -8.99
CA GLU A 29 -16.71 -1.26 -8.24
C GLU A 29 -17.93 -0.79 -9.03
N CYS A 30 -17.93 0.45 -9.54
CA CYS A 30 -19.11 1.04 -10.20
C CYS A 30 -18.95 1.19 -11.72
N ASN A 31 -17.86 0.72 -12.32
CA ASN A 31 -17.53 0.78 -13.76
C ASN A 31 -17.50 2.20 -14.38
N ARG A 32 -17.56 3.27 -13.57
CA ARG A 32 -17.44 4.64 -14.07
C ARG A 32 -16.06 4.85 -14.69
N VAL A 33 -16.03 5.52 -15.81
CA VAL A 33 -14.77 6.01 -16.42
C VAL A 33 -14.27 7.21 -15.63
N LEU A 34 -13.01 7.19 -15.25
CA LEU A 34 -12.37 8.15 -14.37
C LEU A 34 -11.17 8.77 -15.10
N TYR A 35 -11.04 10.09 -15.00
CA TYR A 35 -9.91 10.81 -15.53
C TYR A 35 -8.75 10.81 -14.53
N GLN A 36 -7.53 10.54 -15.00
CA GLN A 36 -6.37 10.31 -14.13
C GLN A 36 -6.03 11.53 -13.24
N GLU A 37 -6.06 12.74 -13.79
CA GLU A 37 -5.79 13.97 -13.02
C GLU A 37 -6.86 14.23 -11.95
N GLU A 38 -8.13 13.91 -12.25
CA GLU A 38 -9.21 14.01 -11.26
C GLU A 38 -9.00 12.99 -10.13
N LEU A 39 -8.62 11.76 -10.48
CA LEU A 39 -8.29 10.72 -9.49
C LEU A 39 -7.13 11.14 -8.59
N GLU A 40 -6.10 11.76 -9.14
CA GLU A 40 -4.96 12.24 -8.35
C GLU A 40 -5.39 13.30 -7.35
N ARG A 41 -6.21 14.27 -7.76
CA ARG A 41 -6.76 15.29 -6.85
C ARG A 41 -7.66 14.70 -5.77
N LEU A 42 -8.39 13.63 -6.09
CA LEU A 42 -9.26 12.89 -5.17
C LEU A 42 -8.52 11.77 -4.43
N LEU A 43 -7.19 11.79 -4.41
CA LEU A 43 -6.35 10.81 -3.74
C LEU A 43 -6.68 9.36 -4.15
N TYR A 44 -7.04 9.14 -5.41
CA TYR A 44 -7.45 7.84 -5.95
C TYR A 44 -8.72 7.26 -5.28
N VAL A 45 -9.64 8.11 -4.89
CA VAL A 45 -10.98 7.72 -4.42
C VAL A 45 -12.00 8.01 -5.52
N CYS A 46 -12.85 7.04 -5.83
CA CYS A 46 -13.87 7.19 -6.87
C CYS A 46 -14.92 8.23 -6.45
N PRO A 47 -15.16 9.29 -7.23
CA PRO A 47 -16.13 10.33 -6.84
C PRO A 47 -17.59 9.87 -6.89
N LYS A 48 -17.88 8.70 -7.51
CA LYS A 48 -19.25 8.17 -7.62
C LYS A 48 -19.62 7.23 -6.48
N CYS A 49 -18.72 6.31 -6.12
CA CYS A 49 -19.02 5.23 -5.16
C CYS A 49 -18.08 5.22 -3.96
N ASN A 50 -17.18 6.19 -3.84
CA ASN A 50 -16.19 6.31 -2.77
C ASN A 50 -15.24 5.10 -2.66
N HIS A 51 -15.18 4.24 -3.69
CA HIS A 51 -14.23 3.14 -3.70
C HIS A 51 -12.80 3.66 -3.69
N HIS A 52 -11.99 3.14 -2.78
CA HIS A 52 -10.57 3.47 -2.65
C HIS A 52 -9.75 2.64 -3.63
N LEU A 53 -9.36 3.25 -4.76
CA LEU A 53 -8.50 2.58 -5.74
C LEU A 53 -7.08 2.41 -5.17
N ARG A 54 -6.32 1.48 -5.76
CA ARG A 54 -4.92 1.30 -5.40
C ARG A 54 -4.09 2.53 -5.74
N ILE A 55 -3.14 2.84 -4.88
CA ILE A 55 -2.20 3.94 -5.02
C ILE A 55 -0.79 3.41 -4.77
N SER A 56 0.20 3.89 -5.51
CA SER A 56 1.60 3.50 -5.28
C SER A 56 2.11 3.99 -3.93
N ALA A 57 3.10 3.30 -3.37
CA ALA A 57 3.71 3.68 -2.11
C ALA A 57 4.25 5.11 -2.13
N ARG A 58 4.94 5.48 -3.21
CA ARG A 58 5.54 6.81 -3.38
C ARG A 58 4.48 7.90 -3.38
N LYS A 59 3.41 7.74 -4.18
CA LYS A 59 2.31 8.70 -4.25
C LYS A 59 1.56 8.82 -2.91
N ARG A 60 1.42 7.70 -2.19
CA ARG A 60 0.82 7.71 -0.84
C ARG A 60 1.63 8.56 0.13
N LEU A 61 2.94 8.39 0.16
CA LEU A 61 3.82 9.16 1.04
C LEU A 61 3.91 10.63 0.62
N GLU A 62 3.90 10.94 -0.68
CA GLU A 62 3.82 12.32 -1.19
C GLU A 62 2.54 13.04 -0.76
N ASN A 63 1.41 12.34 -0.76
CA ASN A 63 0.13 12.92 -0.32
C ASN A 63 0.03 13.04 1.20
N PHE A 64 0.78 12.24 1.95
CA PHE A 64 0.73 12.19 3.41
C PHE A 64 1.71 13.15 4.07
N LEU A 65 2.93 13.22 3.61
CA LEU A 65 3.98 14.08 4.16
C LEU A 65 3.89 15.52 3.61
N ASP A 66 4.46 16.44 4.35
CA ASP A 66 4.75 17.79 3.86
C ASP A 66 5.77 17.70 2.71
N LEU A 67 5.71 18.62 1.75
CA LEU A 67 6.54 18.54 0.53
C LEU A 67 8.04 18.70 0.80
N GLU A 68 8.37 19.43 1.85
CA GLU A 68 9.77 19.78 2.16
C GLU A 68 10.43 18.75 3.08
N ASN A 69 11.76 18.66 2.98
CA ASN A 69 12.61 17.89 3.90
C ASN A 69 12.31 16.39 4.01
N GLN A 70 11.84 15.76 2.92
CA GLN A 70 11.65 14.32 2.88
C GLN A 70 13.00 13.62 2.59
N VAL A 71 13.35 12.62 3.40
CA VAL A 71 14.54 11.79 3.23
C VAL A 71 14.12 10.32 3.11
N GLU A 72 14.51 9.66 2.02
CA GLU A 72 14.23 8.22 1.84
C GLU A 72 15.26 7.40 2.62
N ILE A 73 14.75 6.50 3.47
CA ILE A 73 15.54 5.59 4.32
C ILE A 73 15.71 4.26 3.60
N ALA A 74 16.93 3.72 3.59
CA ALA A 74 17.24 2.41 3.00
C ALA A 74 16.87 2.27 1.51
N ALA A 75 16.95 3.35 0.72
CA ALA A 75 16.60 3.38 -0.71
C ALA A 75 17.34 2.32 -1.56
N ASN A 76 18.58 1.97 -1.19
CA ASN A 76 19.43 1.09 -1.98
C ASN A 76 19.37 -0.39 -1.59
N VAL A 77 18.53 -0.78 -0.62
CA VAL A 77 18.40 -2.17 -0.20
C VAL A 77 17.66 -2.97 -1.28
N GLN A 78 18.25 -4.10 -1.71
CA GLN A 78 17.72 -4.98 -2.75
C GLN A 78 17.86 -6.45 -2.34
N SER A 79 17.04 -7.33 -2.93
CA SER A 79 17.12 -8.77 -2.68
C SER A 79 18.37 -9.37 -3.29
N ALA A 80 19.03 -10.24 -2.52
CA ALA A 80 20.17 -11.03 -2.96
C ALA A 80 19.79 -12.36 -3.66
N ASP A 81 18.49 -12.70 -3.72
CA ASP A 81 17.97 -13.97 -4.24
C ASP A 81 18.71 -15.20 -3.68
N PRO A 82 18.75 -15.38 -2.33
CA PRO A 82 19.62 -16.40 -1.70
C PRO A 82 19.24 -17.81 -2.09
N LEU A 83 17.98 -18.07 -2.44
CA LEU A 83 17.48 -19.39 -2.79
C LEU A 83 17.59 -19.69 -4.30
N LYS A 84 17.90 -18.71 -5.14
CA LYS A 84 17.85 -18.82 -6.60
C LYS A 84 16.56 -19.49 -7.08
N PHE A 85 15.43 -19.08 -6.45
CA PHE A 85 14.12 -19.70 -6.67
C PHE A 85 13.69 -19.62 -8.13
N LYS A 86 13.14 -20.72 -8.62
CA LYS A 86 12.58 -20.84 -9.96
C LYS A 86 11.34 -21.72 -9.93
N ASP A 87 10.24 -21.18 -10.41
CA ASP A 87 9.04 -21.92 -10.84
C ASP A 87 8.95 -21.87 -12.38
N GLN A 88 7.90 -21.33 -12.94
CA GLN A 88 7.78 -21.02 -14.38
C GLN A 88 8.76 -19.92 -14.83
N LYS A 89 9.16 -19.03 -13.90
CA LYS A 89 10.09 -17.92 -14.13
C LYS A 89 11.04 -17.78 -12.94
N LYS A 90 12.32 -17.43 -13.18
CA LYS A 90 13.27 -17.18 -12.10
C LYS A 90 12.81 -15.99 -11.23
N TYR A 91 13.02 -16.06 -9.92
CA TYR A 91 12.70 -14.97 -9.00
C TYR A 91 13.42 -13.68 -9.38
N LYS A 92 14.69 -13.76 -9.71
CA LYS A 92 15.48 -12.61 -10.19
C LYS A 92 14.82 -11.88 -11.36
N ASP A 93 14.26 -12.60 -12.33
CA ASP A 93 13.61 -12.00 -13.50
C ASP A 93 12.27 -11.34 -13.11
N ARG A 94 11.47 -12.00 -12.25
CA ARG A 94 10.23 -11.39 -11.70
C ARG A 94 10.53 -10.11 -10.92
N TYR A 95 11.58 -10.14 -10.11
CA TYR A 95 12.00 -9.00 -9.31
C TYR A 95 12.41 -7.81 -10.18
N GLN A 96 13.21 -8.06 -11.22
CA GLN A 96 13.59 -7.03 -12.19
C GLN A 96 12.41 -6.46 -12.96
N ASP A 97 11.44 -7.29 -13.34
CA ASP A 97 10.22 -6.81 -14.02
C ASP A 97 9.38 -5.94 -13.07
N ALA A 98 9.25 -6.32 -11.81
CA ALA A 98 8.57 -5.51 -10.80
C ALA A 98 9.27 -4.17 -10.61
N GLN A 99 10.62 -4.14 -10.56
CA GLN A 99 11.39 -2.90 -10.48
C GLN A 99 11.18 -2.00 -11.70
N LYS A 100 11.16 -2.56 -12.91
CA LYS A 100 10.92 -1.81 -14.15
C LYS A 100 9.50 -1.23 -14.18
N PHE A 101 8.52 -1.99 -13.72
CA PHE A 101 7.12 -1.59 -13.73
C PHE A 101 6.82 -0.51 -12.69
N THR A 102 7.24 -0.72 -11.45
CA THR A 102 6.92 0.18 -10.32
C THR A 102 7.88 1.35 -10.18
N LYS A 103 9.08 1.25 -10.75
CA LYS A 103 10.23 2.14 -10.53
C LYS A 103 10.76 2.11 -9.09
N GLU A 104 10.31 1.16 -8.27
CA GLU A 104 10.76 0.97 -6.89
C GLU A 104 11.78 -0.17 -6.78
N LYS A 105 12.61 -0.14 -5.75
CA LYS A 105 13.62 -1.19 -5.50
C LYS A 105 13.02 -2.44 -4.89
N ASP A 106 11.97 -2.30 -4.07
CA ASP A 106 11.19 -3.39 -3.46
C ASP A 106 9.80 -2.88 -3.03
N ALA A 107 8.98 -3.74 -2.48
CA ALA A 107 7.59 -3.50 -2.11
C ALA A 107 7.39 -2.49 -0.96
N LEU A 108 8.43 -2.02 -0.29
CA LEU A 108 8.34 -1.03 0.79
C LEU A 108 9.15 0.22 0.48
N VAL A 109 8.52 1.38 0.56
CA VAL A 109 9.15 2.69 0.53
C VAL A 109 9.12 3.28 1.93
N VAL A 110 10.25 3.78 2.43
CA VAL A 110 10.38 4.38 3.76
C VAL A 110 10.89 5.79 3.63
N LYS A 111 10.24 6.74 4.29
CA LYS A 111 10.66 8.14 4.33
C LYS A 111 10.59 8.69 5.76
N SER A 112 11.55 9.51 6.11
CA SER A 112 11.40 10.49 7.20
C SER A 112 11.01 11.84 6.61
N GLY A 113 10.20 12.59 7.31
CA GLY A 113 9.69 13.88 6.85
C GLY A 113 8.83 14.55 7.93
N PHE A 114 7.93 15.42 7.51
CA PHE A 114 7.03 16.12 8.41
C PHE A 114 5.57 15.86 8.05
N LEU A 115 4.73 15.80 9.05
CA LEU A 115 3.28 15.76 8.96
C LEU A 115 2.71 17.00 9.66
N LYS A 116 2.33 18.01 8.88
CA LYS A 116 1.90 19.31 9.41
C LYS A 116 2.90 19.92 10.41
N GLY A 117 4.18 19.88 10.04
CA GLY A 117 5.28 20.37 10.87
C GLY A 117 5.77 19.41 11.96
N MET A 118 5.06 18.32 12.26
CA MET A 118 5.51 17.29 13.20
C MET A 118 6.46 16.33 12.50
N PRO A 119 7.69 16.10 13.02
CA PRO A 119 8.60 15.13 12.44
C PRO A 119 8.06 13.71 12.60
N VAL A 120 8.12 12.89 11.54
CA VAL A 120 7.57 11.53 11.50
C VAL A 120 8.37 10.63 10.59
N VAL A 121 8.50 9.36 10.96
CA VAL A 121 8.98 8.30 10.07
C VAL A 121 7.79 7.56 9.48
N THR A 122 7.80 7.33 8.18
CA THR A 122 6.69 6.69 7.47
C THR A 122 7.18 5.55 6.58
N ALA A 123 6.35 4.52 6.46
CA ALA A 123 6.55 3.43 5.52
C ALA A 123 5.26 3.18 4.74
N ALA A 124 5.37 2.85 3.46
CA ALA A 124 4.21 2.46 2.65
C ALA A 124 4.56 1.28 1.76
N PHE A 125 3.67 0.30 1.73
CA PHE A 125 3.76 -0.83 0.82
C PHE A 125 3.27 -0.46 -0.58
N ASP A 126 3.97 -0.94 -1.60
CA ASP A 126 3.51 -0.89 -2.99
C ASP A 126 2.97 -2.26 -3.40
N PHE A 127 1.65 -2.36 -3.50
CA PHE A 127 1.01 -3.61 -3.90
C PHE A 127 1.37 -4.02 -5.33
N SER A 128 1.72 -3.07 -6.19
CA SER A 128 2.12 -3.35 -7.58
C SER A 128 3.46 -4.07 -7.66
N PHE A 129 4.30 -3.95 -6.62
CA PHE A 129 5.54 -4.71 -6.52
C PHE A 129 5.27 -6.10 -5.97
N MET A 130 5.11 -7.10 -6.83
CA MET A 130 4.89 -8.51 -6.47
C MET A 130 3.80 -8.73 -5.41
N GLY A 131 2.65 -8.01 -5.55
CA GLY A 131 1.54 -8.09 -4.60
C GLY A 131 1.85 -7.48 -3.22
N GLY A 132 2.80 -6.55 -3.13
CA GLY A 132 3.22 -5.97 -1.85
C GLY A 132 3.84 -6.99 -0.90
N SER A 133 4.31 -8.14 -1.41
CA SER A 133 4.75 -9.25 -0.58
C SER A 133 5.99 -8.93 0.25
N MET A 134 5.98 -9.35 1.52
CA MET A 134 7.07 -9.17 2.46
C MET A 134 8.18 -10.19 2.22
N GLY A 135 9.31 -9.75 1.67
CA GLY A 135 10.57 -10.47 1.62
C GLY A 135 11.59 -9.88 2.59
N SER A 136 12.83 -10.37 2.51
CA SER A 136 13.96 -9.94 3.34
C SER A 136 14.19 -8.43 3.29
N VAL A 137 14.04 -7.82 2.10
CA VAL A 137 14.19 -6.38 1.90
C VAL A 137 13.12 -5.58 2.65
N VAL A 138 11.85 -6.00 2.58
CA VAL A 138 10.76 -5.34 3.30
C VAL A 138 11.03 -5.36 4.80
N GLY A 139 11.37 -6.52 5.36
CA GLY A 139 11.69 -6.63 6.78
C GLY A 139 12.89 -5.76 7.18
N GLU A 140 13.94 -5.72 6.36
CA GLU A 140 15.12 -4.87 6.62
C GLU A 140 14.79 -3.37 6.56
N LYS A 141 14.04 -2.93 5.55
CA LYS A 141 13.60 -1.53 5.43
C LYS A 141 12.70 -1.13 6.60
N PHE A 142 11.80 -2.01 7.02
CA PHE A 142 10.93 -1.78 8.18
C PHE A 142 11.75 -1.59 9.46
N VAL A 143 12.71 -2.46 9.73
CA VAL A 143 13.59 -2.35 10.91
C VAL A 143 14.43 -1.06 10.87
N ARG A 144 14.93 -0.66 9.70
CA ARG A 144 15.66 0.61 9.56
C ARG A 144 14.76 1.82 9.77
N ALA A 145 13.48 1.74 9.36
CA ALA A 145 12.48 2.78 9.66
C ALA A 145 12.28 2.92 11.16
N VAL A 146 12.06 1.81 11.86
CA VAL A 146 11.91 1.76 13.32
C VAL A 146 13.16 2.29 14.04
N ASN A 147 14.35 1.86 13.63
CA ASN A 147 15.59 2.35 14.21
C ASN A 147 15.78 3.87 14.01
N SER A 148 15.36 4.40 12.85
CA SER A 148 15.35 5.85 12.60
C SER A 148 14.36 6.56 13.51
N ALA A 149 13.15 6.03 13.68
CA ALA A 149 12.14 6.56 14.60
C ALA A 149 12.66 6.61 16.04
N ILE A 150 13.27 5.54 16.51
CA ILE A 150 13.88 5.46 17.86
C ILE A 150 15.02 6.47 18.00
N LYS A 151 15.94 6.50 17.03
CA LYS A 151 17.12 7.38 17.08
C LYS A 151 16.76 8.86 17.19
N HIS A 152 15.69 9.27 16.52
CA HIS A 152 15.28 10.68 16.45
C HIS A 152 14.06 11.00 17.32
N ASN A 153 13.60 10.03 18.14
CA ASN A 153 12.37 10.16 18.94
C ASN A 153 11.18 10.65 18.11
N GLN A 154 10.92 10.00 16.97
CA GLN A 154 9.84 10.36 16.05
C GLN A 154 8.77 9.28 16.01
N PRO A 155 7.47 9.62 15.97
CA PRO A 155 6.41 8.65 15.79
C PRO A 155 6.56 7.92 14.45
N PHE A 156 6.01 6.70 14.38
CA PHE A 156 6.08 5.86 13.20
C PHE A 156 4.69 5.59 12.63
N VAL A 157 4.54 5.69 11.31
CA VAL A 157 3.30 5.37 10.59
C VAL A 157 3.60 4.41 9.45
N CYS A 158 2.87 3.29 9.38
CA CYS A 158 3.02 2.33 8.28
C CYS A 158 1.71 2.09 7.55
N PHE A 159 1.71 2.31 6.22
CA PHE A 159 0.60 2.00 5.33
C PHE A 159 0.82 0.61 4.73
N SER A 160 0.03 -0.36 5.15
CA SER A 160 0.13 -1.75 4.70
C SER A 160 -0.77 -2.02 3.50
N ALA A 161 -0.19 -2.61 2.45
CA ALA A 161 -0.89 -3.12 1.27
C ALA A 161 -0.16 -4.37 0.77
N SER A 162 -0.60 -5.56 1.16
CA SER A 162 0.18 -6.78 0.94
C SER A 162 -0.66 -8.04 0.84
N GLY A 163 -0.24 -8.96 -0.03
CA GLY A 163 -0.73 -10.33 -0.08
C GLY A 163 -0.11 -11.27 0.97
N GLY A 164 0.91 -10.82 1.72
CA GLY A 164 1.57 -11.60 2.76
C GLY A 164 3.06 -11.84 2.54
N ALA A 165 3.58 -12.97 3.04
CA ALA A 165 4.99 -13.34 2.91
C ALA A 165 5.36 -13.69 1.45
N ARG A 166 6.56 -13.30 1.01
CA ARG A 166 7.07 -13.54 -0.35
C ARG A 166 7.47 -14.99 -0.53
N MET A 167 6.66 -15.75 -1.27
CA MET A 167 6.86 -17.18 -1.48
C MET A 167 8.26 -17.53 -2.05
N GLN A 168 8.77 -16.70 -2.95
CA GLN A 168 10.06 -16.93 -3.62
C GLN A 168 11.27 -16.83 -2.69
N GLU A 169 11.11 -16.25 -1.52
CA GLU A 169 12.15 -16.20 -0.49
C GLU A 169 11.95 -17.26 0.63
N GLY A 170 10.91 -18.10 0.52
CA GLY A 170 10.68 -19.23 1.42
C GLY A 170 10.74 -18.83 2.90
N LEU A 171 11.54 -19.57 3.69
CA LEU A 171 11.68 -19.32 5.13
C LEU A 171 12.24 -17.92 5.45
N PHE A 172 13.09 -17.34 4.59
CA PHE A 172 13.60 -15.98 4.80
C PHE A 172 12.48 -14.94 4.87
N SER A 173 11.43 -15.10 4.07
CA SER A 173 10.27 -14.20 4.14
C SER A 173 9.45 -14.42 5.41
N LEU A 174 9.29 -15.65 5.89
CA LEU A 174 8.57 -15.94 7.13
C LEU A 174 9.31 -15.40 8.36
N MET A 175 10.65 -15.49 8.38
CA MET A 175 11.46 -14.93 9.46
C MET A 175 11.38 -13.42 9.58
N GLN A 176 10.91 -12.70 8.52
CA GLN A 176 10.66 -11.27 8.62
C GLN A 176 9.52 -10.94 9.58
N MET A 177 8.55 -11.85 9.78
CA MET A 177 7.49 -11.67 10.77
C MET A 177 8.06 -11.47 12.17
N SER A 178 8.96 -12.38 12.62
CA SER A 178 9.63 -12.25 13.91
C SER A 178 10.50 -11.00 13.99
N LYS A 179 11.25 -10.71 12.92
CA LYS A 179 12.14 -9.54 12.83
C LYS A 179 11.39 -8.22 12.98
N THR A 180 10.26 -8.08 12.27
CA THR A 180 9.43 -6.85 12.32
C THR A 180 8.66 -6.74 13.65
N SER A 181 8.16 -7.85 14.20
CA SER A 181 7.50 -7.85 15.51
C SER A 181 8.46 -7.41 16.64
N LEU A 182 9.71 -7.88 16.59
CA LEU A 182 10.74 -7.41 17.55
C LEU A 182 10.99 -5.90 17.38
N ALA A 183 11.04 -5.39 16.15
CA ALA A 183 11.23 -3.97 15.93
C ALA A 183 10.07 -3.14 16.51
N VAL A 184 8.81 -3.58 16.34
CA VAL A 184 7.65 -2.92 16.96
C VAL A 184 7.76 -2.94 18.50
N LYS A 185 8.19 -4.06 19.09
CA LYS A 185 8.44 -4.13 20.54
C LYS A 185 9.45 -3.07 21.02
N LEU A 186 10.50 -2.82 20.23
CA LEU A 186 11.48 -1.77 20.56
C LEU A 186 10.90 -0.35 20.52
N LEU A 187 9.93 -0.05 19.62
CA LEU A 187 9.17 1.21 19.65
C LEU A 187 8.39 1.35 20.95
N ALA A 188 7.63 0.32 21.31
CA ALA A 188 6.84 0.29 22.56
C ALA A 188 7.73 0.50 23.80
N ASP A 189 8.90 -0.15 23.88
CA ASP A 189 9.84 0.02 24.99
C ASP A 189 10.38 1.46 25.10
N LYS A 190 10.43 2.17 23.98
CA LYS A 190 10.83 3.59 23.90
C LYS A 190 9.64 4.54 24.00
N LYS A 191 8.41 4.04 24.14
CA LYS A 191 7.17 4.82 24.18
C LYS A 191 6.97 5.70 22.95
N ILE A 192 7.42 5.22 21.79
CA ILE A 192 7.25 5.89 20.50
C ILE A 192 5.99 5.35 19.85
N PRO A 193 4.98 6.19 19.55
CA PRO A 193 3.73 5.74 18.96
C PRO A 193 3.93 5.12 17.57
N PHE A 194 3.28 3.99 17.34
CA PHE A 194 3.17 3.35 16.04
C PHE A 194 1.72 3.28 15.58
N ILE A 195 1.37 4.03 14.53
CA ILE A 195 0.07 3.95 13.88
C ILE A 195 0.17 3.05 12.65
N SER A 196 -0.61 1.98 12.64
CA SER A 196 -0.76 1.09 11.49
C SER A 196 -1.99 1.45 10.67
N VAL A 197 -1.80 1.72 9.38
CA VAL A 197 -2.87 2.00 8.43
C VAL A 197 -3.03 0.82 7.48
N LEU A 198 -4.17 0.15 7.59
CA LEU A 198 -4.51 -1.07 6.86
C LEU A 198 -5.27 -0.71 5.59
N THR A 199 -4.71 -1.03 4.42
CA THR A 199 -5.33 -0.72 3.13
C THR A 199 -5.64 -1.99 2.33
N ASP A 200 -6.37 -1.89 1.22
CA ASP A 200 -6.83 -3.03 0.43
C ASP A 200 -5.76 -3.57 -0.54
N PRO A 201 -5.34 -4.83 -0.39
CA PRO A 201 -5.55 -5.75 0.71
C PRO A 201 -4.39 -5.74 1.73
N THR A 202 -4.64 -6.13 2.99
CA THR A 202 -3.59 -6.40 3.98
C THR A 202 -3.77 -7.83 4.52
N MET A 203 -2.94 -8.77 4.07
CA MET A 203 -3.17 -10.20 4.25
C MET A 203 -1.91 -10.95 4.73
N GLY A 204 -2.11 -12.19 5.12
CA GLY A 204 -1.07 -13.20 5.36
C GLY A 204 -0.05 -12.80 6.42
N GLY A 205 1.24 -13.06 6.15
CA GLY A 205 2.32 -12.77 7.10
C GLY A 205 2.49 -11.30 7.46
N VAL A 206 2.02 -10.36 6.61
CA VAL A 206 2.08 -8.92 6.94
C VAL A 206 1.01 -8.56 7.97
N SER A 207 -0.23 -9.03 7.79
CA SER A 207 -1.28 -8.84 8.80
C SER A 207 -0.95 -9.57 10.10
N ALA A 208 -0.43 -10.80 10.04
CA ALA A 208 -0.05 -11.58 11.21
C ALA A 208 1.23 -11.11 11.91
N SER A 209 1.79 -9.98 11.51
CA SER A 209 2.97 -9.38 12.14
C SER A 209 2.84 -7.85 12.21
N LEU A 210 3.67 -7.12 11.51
CA LEU A 210 3.80 -5.66 11.64
C LEU A 210 2.49 -4.87 11.49
N ALA A 211 1.54 -5.35 10.65
CA ALA A 211 0.35 -4.56 10.34
C ALA A 211 -0.69 -4.54 11.47
N MET A 212 -0.78 -5.61 12.28
CA MET A 212 -1.73 -5.69 13.40
C MET A 212 -1.05 -5.46 14.77
N LEU A 213 0.16 -4.91 14.77
CA LEU A 213 0.93 -4.63 16.00
C LEU A 213 1.08 -3.12 16.27
N GLY A 214 0.34 -2.26 15.57
CA GLY A 214 0.31 -0.83 15.89
C GLY A 214 -0.35 -0.56 17.24
N ASP A 215 -0.02 0.57 17.85
CA ASP A 215 -0.74 1.06 19.04
C ASP A 215 -2.17 1.49 18.65
N ILE A 216 -2.36 1.93 17.41
CA ILE A 216 -3.66 2.22 16.80
C ILE A 216 -3.70 1.60 15.39
N GLN A 217 -4.75 0.81 15.11
CA GLN A 217 -5.05 0.22 13.82
C GLN A 217 -6.15 1.02 13.11
N ILE A 218 -5.79 1.70 12.03
CA ILE A 218 -6.73 2.44 11.20
C ILE A 218 -6.92 1.68 9.89
N ALA A 219 -8.14 1.46 9.45
CA ALA A 219 -8.40 0.90 8.13
C ALA A 219 -8.96 1.94 7.15
N GLU A 220 -8.63 1.81 5.86
CA GLU A 220 -9.40 2.47 4.80
C GLU A 220 -10.77 1.79 4.65
N PRO A 221 -11.83 2.53 4.25
CA PRO A 221 -13.15 1.95 4.03
C PRO A 221 -13.11 0.75 3.07
N ASN A 222 -13.84 -0.30 3.40
CA ASN A 222 -14.00 -1.51 2.60
C ASN A 222 -12.70 -2.28 2.29
N ALA A 223 -11.62 -2.00 3.01
CA ALA A 223 -10.35 -2.71 2.86
C ALA A 223 -10.47 -4.17 3.31
N ARG A 224 -9.89 -5.09 2.53
CA ARG A 224 -9.78 -6.51 2.89
C ARG A 224 -8.57 -6.71 3.78
N ILE A 225 -8.83 -7.18 4.99
CA ILE A 225 -7.81 -7.39 6.01
C ILE A 225 -8.03 -8.76 6.63
N GLY A 226 -7.02 -9.62 6.65
CA GLY A 226 -7.14 -10.95 7.19
C GLY A 226 -5.85 -11.74 7.08
N PHE A 227 -5.86 -13.01 7.48
CA PHE A 227 -4.70 -13.90 7.31
C PHE A 227 -4.84 -14.71 6.04
N ALA A 228 -5.60 -15.79 6.04
CA ALA A 228 -5.93 -16.53 4.83
C ALA A 228 -7.06 -15.82 4.05
N GLY A 229 -7.00 -15.81 2.72
CA GLY A 229 -8.08 -15.24 1.92
C GLY A 229 -9.41 -15.98 2.13
N ALA A 230 -10.54 -15.27 2.03
CA ALA A 230 -11.89 -15.80 2.26
C ALA A 230 -12.13 -17.14 1.54
N ARG A 231 -11.81 -17.23 0.25
CA ARG A 231 -11.93 -18.47 -0.52
C ARG A 231 -11.18 -19.66 0.09
N VAL A 232 -9.98 -19.42 0.65
CA VAL A 232 -9.18 -20.49 1.29
C VAL A 232 -9.86 -20.93 2.58
N VAL A 233 -10.39 -19.99 3.36
CA VAL A 233 -11.13 -20.28 4.59
C VAL A 233 -12.37 -21.11 4.27
N GLU A 234 -13.22 -20.67 3.34
CA GLU A 234 -14.43 -21.41 2.90
C GLU A 234 -14.12 -22.84 2.46
N GLN A 235 -13.09 -23.02 1.64
CA GLN A 235 -12.70 -24.35 1.17
C GLN A 235 -12.14 -25.24 2.28
N THR A 236 -11.56 -24.67 3.32
CA THR A 236 -10.94 -25.41 4.43
C THR A 236 -11.99 -25.79 5.49
N VAL A 237 -12.82 -24.84 5.93
CA VAL A 237 -13.87 -25.10 6.93
C VAL A 237 -15.14 -25.68 6.31
N ARG A 238 -15.35 -25.54 5.00
CA ARG A 238 -16.54 -25.99 4.24
C ARG A 238 -17.84 -25.37 4.74
N GLU A 239 -17.77 -24.12 5.19
CA GLU A 239 -18.91 -23.32 5.65
C GLU A 239 -18.97 -22.01 4.86
N GLU A 240 -20.18 -21.44 4.75
CA GLU A 240 -20.36 -20.11 4.18
C GLU A 240 -19.87 -19.04 5.16
N LEU A 241 -19.11 -18.09 4.65
CA LEU A 241 -18.60 -16.99 5.47
C LEU A 241 -19.68 -15.91 5.66
N PRO A 242 -19.71 -15.24 6.82
CA PRO A 242 -20.66 -14.15 7.03
C PRO A 242 -20.45 -13.01 6.04
N GLU A 243 -21.52 -12.28 5.76
CA GLU A 243 -21.46 -11.10 4.88
C GLU A 243 -20.42 -10.09 5.38
N GLY A 244 -19.66 -9.53 4.45
CA GLY A 244 -18.59 -8.58 4.79
C GLY A 244 -17.35 -9.19 5.45
N PHE A 245 -17.23 -10.52 5.51
CA PHE A 245 -16.08 -11.18 6.12
C PHE A 245 -14.75 -10.60 5.63
N GLN A 246 -13.84 -10.29 6.56
CA GLN A 246 -12.55 -9.66 6.32
C GLN A 246 -12.62 -8.23 5.76
N ARG A 247 -13.78 -7.57 5.70
CA ARG A 247 -13.86 -6.14 5.39
C ARG A 247 -13.58 -5.31 6.64
N SER A 248 -13.06 -4.11 6.44
CA SER A 248 -12.76 -3.18 7.53
C SER A 248 -13.97 -2.94 8.45
N GLU A 249 -15.18 -2.82 7.88
CA GLU A 249 -16.42 -2.63 8.62
C GLU A 249 -16.73 -3.83 9.55
N PHE A 250 -16.58 -5.04 9.02
CA PHE A 250 -16.75 -6.27 9.80
C PHE A 250 -15.69 -6.35 10.93
N LEU A 251 -14.44 -5.99 10.63
CA LEU A 251 -13.35 -6.05 11.62
C LEU A 251 -13.53 -4.98 12.71
N LEU A 252 -14.05 -3.82 12.37
CA LEU A 252 -14.39 -2.78 13.34
C LEU A 252 -15.49 -3.26 14.29
N GLU A 253 -16.56 -3.85 13.74
CA GLU A 253 -17.66 -4.45 14.54
C GLU A 253 -17.15 -5.53 15.50
N LYS A 254 -16.18 -6.33 15.06
CA LYS A 254 -15.57 -7.40 15.89
C LYS A 254 -14.45 -6.90 16.81
N GLY A 255 -14.15 -5.61 16.83
CA GLY A 255 -13.12 -5.02 17.69
C GLY A 255 -11.68 -5.38 17.30
N ALA A 256 -11.45 -5.82 16.05
CA ALA A 256 -10.12 -6.18 15.56
C ALA A 256 -9.31 -4.96 15.07
N ILE A 257 -9.96 -3.84 14.82
CA ILE A 257 -9.35 -2.56 14.46
C ILE A 257 -10.02 -1.43 15.26
N ASP A 258 -9.35 -0.27 15.38
CA ASP A 258 -9.82 0.83 16.22
C ASP A 258 -10.73 1.80 15.48
N MET A 259 -10.49 2.02 14.19
CA MET A 259 -11.30 2.95 13.40
C MET A 259 -11.18 2.74 11.90
N ILE A 260 -12.19 3.24 11.17
CA ILE A 260 -12.18 3.35 9.71
C ILE A 260 -12.11 4.83 9.35
N VAL A 261 -11.13 5.20 8.51
CA VAL A 261 -10.91 6.59 8.11
C VAL A 261 -10.72 6.68 6.59
N PRO A 262 -11.56 7.48 5.89
CA PRO A 262 -11.37 7.73 4.47
C PRO A 262 -9.99 8.33 4.17
N ARG A 263 -9.41 7.98 3.03
CA ARG A 263 -8.06 8.43 2.64
C ARG A 263 -7.88 9.93 2.69
N SER A 264 -8.89 10.69 2.31
CA SER A 264 -8.89 12.16 2.36
C SER A 264 -8.73 12.73 3.77
N GLU A 265 -9.12 11.97 4.79
CA GLU A 265 -9.09 12.40 6.19
C GLU A 265 -7.89 11.84 6.97
N LEU A 266 -7.22 10.79 6.44
CA LEU A 266 -6.13 10.10 7.13
C LEU A 266 -5.04 11.06 7.63
N ARG A 267 -4.61 12.03 6.79
CA ARG A 267 -3.56 12.98 7.13
C ARG A 267 -3.92 13.82 8.37
N ASN A 268 -5.16 14.29 8.45
CA ASN A 268 -5.64 15.08 9.58
C ASN A 268 -5.84 14.22 10.83
N LYS A 269 -6.46 13.04 10.67
CA LYS A 269 -6.75 12.14 11.78
C LYS A 269 -5.46 11.63 12.43
N ILE A 270 -4.49 11.19 11.65
CA ILE A 270 -3.21 10.71 12.17
C ILE A 270 -2.44 11.83 12.87
N PHE A 271 -2.43 13.05 12.32
CA PHE A 271 -1.82 14.18 12.99
C PHE A 271 -2.46 14.47 14.37
N GLN A 272 -3.79 14.43 14.48
CA GLN A 272 -4.50 14.61 15.76
C GLN A 272 -4.12 13.52 16.78
N LEU A 273 -4.08 12.24 16.35
CA LEU A 273 -3.72 11.13 17.20
C LEU A 273 -2.26 11.24 17.69
N LEU A 274 -1.34 11.53 16.78
CA LEU A 274 0.07 11.68 17.13
C LEU A 274 0.30 12.89 18.05
N SER A 275 -0.42 14.00 17.84
CA SER A 275 -0.34 15.17 18.72
C SER A 275 -0.81 14.88 20.14
N ALA A 276 -1.74 13.93 20.30
CA ALA A 276 -2.21 13.50 21.62
C ALA A 276 -1.28 12.46 22.29
N LEU A 277 -0.65 11.59 21.48
CA LEU A 277 0.15 10.46 21.99
C LEU A 277 1.64 10.80 22.14
N HIS A 278 2.15 11.75 21.38
CA HIS A 278 3.56 12.07 21.31
C HIS A 278 3.78 13.54 21.63
N SER A 279 3.98 13.83 22.91
CA SER A 279 4.42 15.18 23.32
C SER A 279 5.88 15.35 22.91
N SER A 280 6.15 16.32 22.04
CA SER A 280 7.53 16.75 21.79
C SER A 280 8.07 17.29 23.10
N ALA A 281 9.02 16.55 23.72
CA ALA A 281 9.77 17.04 24.86
C ALA A 281 10.75 18.12 24.44
#